data_35c45f82797a19a72a4cbf5b6fab8d33
#
_entry.id   35c45f82797a19a72a4cbf5b6fab8d33
#
_cell.length_a   1.000
_cell.length_b   1.000
_cell.length_c   1.000
_cell.angle_alpha   90.00
_cell.angle_beta   90.00
_cell.angle_gamma   90.00
#
_symmetry.space_group_name_H-M   'P 1'
#
loop_
_entity.id
_entity.type
_entity.pdbx_description
1 polymer ?
#
loop_
_entity_poly.entity_id
_entity_poly.type
_entity_poly.pdbx_seq_one_letter_code
_entity_poly.pdbx_strand_id
1 'polypeptide(L)'
;MNFTRFSDLLAQARGQRVFIRADLNVPQDDQGRITEDTRIRASLACIKMALDAGAAVMVTSHLGRPTEGEFKPEDSLAPVAQRMSELLGRPVPLVSDWVDGVSIKPGELVLLENCRINKGEKKNSEELSRKLALLCDIFVHDAFGTAHRAEATTYGIAQFAPVACAGPLLAAEMDAISKALSAPKRPLVAIVAGSKVSTKLTILQSLADKVDQLIVGGGIANTFMLAAGLPIGKSLAEADLLEQAKAVIAAMKARGAEVPIPTDVVVAKRFAADAPATVKKASEVEDDDLILDIGPETTARLAAQLMAAGTIVWNGPVGVFEFDAFAQGTEGIARAIAKSSAFSIAGGGDTLAAIAKYGIEKDVGYISTGGGAFLEVLEGKTLPAFEILQKRAAG
;
A
#
# COMPACT_ATOMS: atom_id res chain seq x y z
N MET A 1 13.18 -10.21 -7.18
CA MET A 1 14.08 -9.32 -6.40
C MET A 1 14.97 -10.18 -5.51
N ASN A 2 16.27 -9.87 -5.41
CA ASN A 2 17.19 -10.59 -4.53
C ASN A 2 17.41 -9.79 -3.25
N PHE A 3 17.08 -10.37 -2.09
CA PHE A 3 17.24 -9.75 -0.77
C PHE A 3 17.31 -10.83 0.30
N THR A 4 17.94 -10.52 1.42
CA THR A 4 18.05 -11.43 2.56
C THR A 4 16.75 -11.40 3.36
N ARG A 5 16.22 -12.56 3.72
CA ARG A 5 15.02 -12.72 4.55
C ARG A 5 15.41 -13.01 5.98
N PHE A 6 14.72 -12.43 6.93
CA PHE A 6 14.96 -12.74 8.34
C PHE A 6 14.69 -14.22 8.67
N SER A 7 13.70 -14.83 8.01
CA SER A 7 13.41 -16.27 8.14
C SER A 7 14.61 -17.17 7.84
N ASP A 8 15.52 -16.74 6.98
CA ASP A 8 16.71 -17.52 6.60
C ASP A 8 17.87 -17.34 7.59
N LEU A 9 17.74 -16.40 8.53
CA LEU A 9 18.77 -16.02 9.50
C LEU A 9 18.48 -16.49 10.93
N LEU A 10 17.42 -17.27 11.16
CA LEU A 10 16.97 -17.60 12.52
C LEU A 10 18.03 -18.33 13.35
N ALA A 11 18.77 -19.25 12.74
CA ALA A 11 19.87 -19.93 13.42
C ALA A 11 21.02 -18.97 13.80
N GLN A 12 21.26 -17.97 12.95
CA GLN A 12 22.27 -16.93 13.18
C GLN A 12 21.80 -15.90 14.22
N ALA A 13 20.51 -15.67 14.34
CA ALA A 13 19.94 -14.70 15.25
C ALA A 13 20.04 -15.08 16.72
N ARG A 14 20.31 -16.35 17.02
CA ARG A 14 20.42 -16.85 18.39
C ARG A 14 21.52 -16.12 19.16
N GLY A 15 21.14 -15.50 20.27
CA GLY A 15 22.06 -14.74 21.13
C GLY A 15 22.44 -13.38 20.58
N GLN A 16 21.99 -13.01 19.38
CA GLN A 16 22.30 -11.75 18.73
C GLN A 16 21.30 -10.65 19.09
N ARG A 17 21.74 -9.39 18.96
CA ARG A 17 20.89 -8.21 19.09
C ARG A 17 20.18 -7.97 17.77
N VAL A 18 18.86 -8.12 17.78
CA VAL A 18 18.01 -7.94 16.59
C VAL A 18 17.22 -6.65 16.75
N PHE A 19 17.40 -5.72 15.81
CA PHE A 19 16.68 -4.46 15.76
C PHE A 19 15.59 -4.56 14.67
N ILE A 20 14.33 -4.50 15.07
CA ILE A 20 13.19 -4.59 14.15
C ILE A 20 12.58 -3.20 13.96
N ARG A 21 12.57 -2.72 12.73
CA ARG A 21 11.78 -1.54 12.34
C ARG A 21 10.39 -2.00 11.92
N ALA A 22 9.44 -1.85 12.81
CA ALA A 22 8.05 -2.20 12.61
C ALA A 22 7.20 -0.97 12.20
N ASP A 23 5.99 -1.20 11.72
CA ASP A 23 4.97 -0.17 11.56
C ASP A 23 3.90 -0.34 12.65
N LEU A 24 4.05 0.43 13.71
CA LEU A 24 3.16 0.46 14.87
C LEU A 24 2.41 1.81 14.94
N ASN A 25 2.34 2.52 13.83
CA ASN A 25 1.64 3.80 13.71
C ASN A 25 0.13 3.56 13.64
N VAL A 26 -0.46 3.27 14.78
CA VAL A 26 -1.88 2.97 14.94
C VAL A 26 -2.70 4.23 15.19
N PRO A 27 -3.97 4.27 14.77
CA PRO A 27 -4.86 5.37 15.09
C PRO A 27 -5.21 5.40 16.57
N GLN A 28 -5.31 6.61 17.11
CA GLN A 28 -5.67 6.90 18.49
C GLN A 28 -6.81 7.90 18.55
N ASP A 29 -7.64 7.81 19.59
CA ASP A 29 -8.62 8.83 19.90
C ASP A 29 -7.99 10.07 20.58
N ASP A 30 -8.79 11.08 20.89
CA ASP A 30 -8.35 12.31 21.52
C ASP A 30 -7.78 12.10 22.95
N GLN A 31 -7.97 10.92 23.52
CA GLN A 31 -7.43 10.52 24.82
C GLN A 31 -6.18 9.63 24.70
N GLY A 32 -5.66 9.45 23.49
CA GLY A 32 -4.49 8.61 23.21
C GLY A 32 -4.76 7.11 23.26
N ARG A 33 -6.03 6.68 23.29
CA ARG A 33 -6.39 5.26 23.27
C ARG A 33 -6.36 4.72 21.86
N ILE A 34 -5.74 3.56 21.69
CA ILE A 34 -5.68 2.87 20.39
C ILE A 34 -7.11 2.46 19.99
N THR A 35 -7.55 2.92 18.82
CA THR A 35 -8.87 2.62 18.25
C THR A 35 -8.85 1.42 17.32
N GLU A 36 -7.68 1.06 16.78
CA GLU A 36 -7.50 -0.05 15.86
C GLU A 36 -6.05 -0.58 15.99
N ASP A 37 -5.87 -1.90 16.17
CA ASP A 37 -4.58 -2.50 16.52
C ASP A 37 -4.02 -3.48 15.45
N THR A 38 -4.57 -3.50 14.25
CA THR A 38 -4.18 -4.44 13.18
C THR A 38 -2.68 -4.40 12.88
N ARG A 39 -2.08 -3.21 12.84
CA ARG A 39 -0.64 -3.06 12.59
C ARG A 39 0.21 -3.67 13.69
N ILE A 40 -0.22 -3.52 14.95
CA ILE A 40 0.46 -4.15 16.08
C ILE A 40 0.39 -5.67 15.94
N ARG A 41 -0.81 -6.22 15.71
CA ARG A 41 -1.01 -7.67 15.53
C ARG A 41 -0.18 -8.22 14.37
N ALA A 42 -0.16 -7.54 13.25
CA ALA A 42 0.63 -7.94 12.09
C ALA A 42 2.15 -7.97 12.38
N SER A 43 2.63 -7.04 13.19
CA SER A 43 4.06 -6.94 13.55
C SER A 43 4.50 -8.03 14.53
N LEU A 44 3.58 -8.69 15.23
CA LEU A 44 3.93 -9.72 16.23
C LEU A 44 4.59 -10.94 15.61
N ALA A 45 4.30 -11.29 14.37
CA ALA A 45 4.90 -12.45 13.71
C ALA A 45 6.44 -12.34 13.66
N CYS A 46 6.96 -11.19 13.23
CA CYS A 46 8.41 -10.93 13.20
C CYS A 46 9.02 -10.95 14.61
N ILE A 47 8.36 -10.31 15.55
CA ILE A 47 8.82 -10.23 16.96
C ILE A 47 8.89 -11.62 17.58
N LYS A 48 7.85 -12.43 17.44
CA LYS A 48 7.82 -13.81 17.93
C LYS A 48 8.91 -14.66 17.28
N MET A 49 9.09 -14.52 15.97
CA MET A 49 10.14 -15.21 15.22
C MET A 49 11.53 -14.93 15.79
N ALA A 50 11.83 -13.67 16.13
CA ALA A 50 13.10 -13.27 16.72
C ALA A 50 13.25 -13.80 18.16
N LEU A 51 12.20 -13.72 18.97
CA LEU A 51 12.20 -14.25 20.34
C LEU A 51 12.36 -15.77 20.36
N ASP A 52 11.67 -16.50 19.50
CA ASP A 52 11.75 -17.96 19.38
C ASP A 52 13.14 -18.41 18.91
N ALA A 53 13.82 -17.58 18.12
CA ALA A 53 15.22 -17.80 17.73
C ALA A 53 16.21 -17.57 18.88
N GLY A 54 15.77 -17.02 20.01
CA GLY A 54 16.62 -16.71 21.16
C GLY A 54 17.42 -15.42 21.04
N ALA A 55 16.95 -14.48 20.27
CA ALA A 55 17.58 -13.17 20.09
C ALA A 55 17.27 -12.21 21.28
N ALA A 56 18.09 -11.15 21.43
CA ALA A 56 17.77 -9.97 22.18
C ALA A 56 17.02 -9.00 21.24
N VAL A 57 15.75 -8.74 21.49
CA VAL A 57 14.85 -8.11 20.51
C VAL A 57 14.53 -6.67 20.90
N MET A 58 14.92 -5.74 20.04
CA MET A 58 14.59 -4.32 20.12
C MET A 58 13.65 -3.98 18.97
N VAL A 59 12.54 -3.32 19.26
CA VAL A 59 11.55 -2.91 18.26
C VAL A 59 11.37 -1.41 18.32
N THR A 60 11.30 -0.73 17.20
CA THR A 60 10.89 0.68 17.14
C THR A 60 9.92 0.92 16.01
N SER A 61 9.22 2.03 16.09
CA SER A 61 8.31 2.55 15.07
C SER A 61 8.22 4.05 15.20
N HIS A 62 7.69 4.68 14.18
CA HIS A 62 7.12 6.01 14.33
C HIS A 62 5.68 5.94 14.83
N LEU A 63 5.22 7.01 15.45
CA LEU A 63 3.84 7.28 15.79
C LEU A 63 3.55 8.75 15.50
N GLY A 64 2.53 9.02 14.67
CA GLY A 64 2.17 10.38 14.33
C GLY A 64 3.25 11.16 13.58
N ARG A 65 3.26 12.46 13.81
CA ARG A 65 4.19 13.41 13.17
C ARG A 65 4.83 14.35 14.21
N PRO A 66 5.63 13.82 15.15
CA PRO A 66 6.27 14.63 16.15
C PRO A 66 7.28 15.61 15.55
N THR A 67 7.60 16.65 16.29
CA THR A 67 8.75 17.53 16.00
C THR A 67 10.03 16.85 16.48
N GLU A 68 11.04 16.72 15.62
CA GLU A 68 12.32 16.12 15.99
C GLU A 68 12.99 16.90 17.15
N GLY A 69 13.43 16.18 18.13
CA GLY A 69 14.09 16.72 19.32
C GLY A 69 13.15 17.21 20.41
N GLU A 70 11.82 17.09 20.22
CA GLU A 70 10.81 17.48 21.20
C GLU A 70 9.96 16.27 21.58
N PHE A 71 10.02 15.87 22.84
CA PHE A 71 9.14 14.81 23.33
C PHE A 71 7.85 15.42 23.88
N LYS A 72 6.72 14.86 23.41
CA LYS A 72 5.40 15.14 23.97
C LYS A 72 4.73 13.82 24.36
N PRO A 73 3.94 13.78 25.43
CA PRO A 73 3.28 12.54 25.88
C PRO A 73 2.42 11.87 24.79
N GLU A 74 1.76 12.66 23.96
CA GLU A 74 0.93 12.17 22.85
C GLU A 74 1.74 11.48 21.74
N ASP A 75 3.04 11.72 21.67
CA ASP A 75 3.95 11.11 20.69
C ASP A 75 4.55 9.80 21.18
N SER A 76 4.27 9.42 22.44
CA SER A 76 4.87 8.24 23.06
C SER A 76 4.26 6.93 22.56
N LEU A 77 5.12 5.92 22.36
CA LEU A 77 4.70 4.54 22.10
C LEU A 77 4.23 3.79 23.38
N ALA A 78 4.06 4.46 24.51
CA ALA A 78 3.61 3.81 25.75
C ALA A 78 2.28 3.04 25.60
N PRO A 79 1.24 3.56 24.92
CA PRO A 79 0.03 2.79 24.67
C PRO A 79 0.27 1.55 23.78
N VAL A 80 1.22 1.64 22.85
CA VAL A 80 1.62 0.52 21.98
C VAL A 80 2.34 -0.55 22.80
N ALA A 81 3.25 -0.16 23.69
CA ALA A 81 3.95 -1.09 24.61
C ALA A 81 2.96 -1.85 25.48
N GLN A 82 1.97 -1.17 26.02
CA GLN A 82 0.90 -1.78 26.80
C GLN A 82 0.11 -2.81 25.97
N ARG A 83 -0.30 -2.41 24.76
CA ARG A 83 -1.07 -3.30 23.89
C ARG A 83 -0.25 -4.51 23.43
N MET A 84 1.03 -4.33 23.14
CA MET A 84 1.94 -5.43 22.83
C MET A 84 2.07 -6.39 24.02
N SER A 85 2.17 -5.86 25.24
CA SER A 85 2.25 -6.67 26.47
C SER A 85 1.02 -7.56 26.65
N GLU A 86 -0.17 -7.01 26.42
CA GLU A 86 -1.43 -7.75 26.46
C GLU A 86 -1.47 -8.88 25.42
N LEU A 87 -1.09 -8.56 24.19
CA LEU A 87 -1.15 -9.51 23.07
C LEU A 87 -0.09 -10.62 23.16
N LEU A 88 1.08 -10.32 23.73
CA LEU A 88 2.17 -11.27 23.89
C LEU A 88 2.11 -12.04 25.23
N GLY A 89 1.27 -11.60 26.17
CA GLY A 89 1.18 -12.20 27.49
C GLY A 89 2.47 -12.06 28.31
N ARG A 90 3.26 -11.03 28.04
CA ARG A 90 4.52 -10.74 28.73
C ARG A 90 4.79 -9.23 28.77
N PRO A 91 5.53 -8.73 29.76
CA PRO A 91 5.89 -7.32 29.79
C PRO A 91 6.71 -6.91 28.57
N VAL A 92 6.41 -5.74 28.01
CA VAL A 92 7.18 -5.08 26.94
C VAL A 92 7.63 -3.71 27.49
N PRO A 93 8.83 -3.61 28.09
CA PRO A 93 9.35 -2.35 28.57
C PRO A 93 9.55 -1.34 27.44
N LEU A 94 9.20 -0.08 27.70
CA LEU A 94 9.49 1.04 26.82
C LEU A 94 10.80 1.70 27.24
N VAL A 95 11.74 1.86 26.31
CA VAL A 95 13.03 2.52 26.53
C VAL A 95 13.02 3.89 25.87
N SER A 96 13.11 4.97 26.65
CA SER A 96 13.00 6.35 26.15
C SER A 96 14.31 6.85 25.51
N ASP A 97 15.42 6.72 26.21
CA ASP A 97 16.75 7.17 25.74
C ASP A 97 17.55 5.98 25.25
N TRP A 98 17.43 5.66 23.98
CA TRP A 98 17.94 4.42 23.41
C TRP A 98 19.03 4.57 22.35
N VAL A 99 19.16 5.76 21.76
CA VAL A 99 20.06 5.98 20.59
C VAL A 99 21.54 5.73 20.94
N ASP A 100 21.95 6.07 22.15
CA ASP A 100 23.33 5.93 22.60
C ASP A 100 23.64 4.59 23.29
N GLY A 101 22.67 3.69 23.38
CA GLY A 101 22.84 2.35 23.91
C GLY A 101 21.57 1.75 24.50
N VAL A 102 21.44 0.43 24.38
CA VAL A 102 20.35 -0.35 24.97
C VAL A 102 20.94 -1.55 25.69
N SER A 103 20.63 -1.70 26.98
CA SER A 103 20.99 -2.91 27.73
C SER A 103 19.89 -3.95 27.59
N ILE A 104 20.19 -5.04 26.90
CA ILE A 104 19.24 -6.11 26.61
C ILE A 104 19.96 -7.46 26.52
N LYS A 105 19.31 -8.53 27.00
CA LYS A 105 19.83 -9.89 26.99
C LYS A 105 19.06 -10.76 26.01
N PRO A 106 19.67 -11.86 25.50
CA PRO A 106 18.96 -12.87 24.70
C PRO A 106 17.67 -13.34 25.39
N GLY A 107 16.59 -13.39 24.62
CA GLY A 107 15.24 -13.73 25.10
C GLY A 107 14.43 -12.57 25.67
N GLU A 108 15.04 -11.39 25.83
CA GLU A 108 14.34 -10.17 26.25
C GLU A 108 13.79 -9.42 25.03
N LEU A 109 12.73 -8.66 25.28
CA LEU A 109 12.06 -7.77 24.32
C LEU A 109 11.89 -6.40 24.92
N VAL A 110 12.29 -5.36 24.20
CA VAL A 110 12.00 -3.97 24.54
C VAL A 110 11.43 -3.22 23.34
N LEU A 111 10.53 -2.26 23.62
CA LEU A 111 10.08 -1.28 22.64
C LEU A 111 10.89 0.00 22.85
N LEU A 112 11.53 0.48 21.79
CA LEU A 112 12.27 1.74 21.79
C LEU A 112 11.32 2.88 21.42
N GLU A 113 11.37 3.98 22.16
CA GLU A 113 10.49 5.12 21.99
C GLU A 113 10.50 5.67 20.56
N ASN A 114 9.41 6.29 20.16
CA ASN A 114 9.12 6.83 18.84
C ASN A 114 10.36 7.36 18.10
N CYS A 115 10.75 6.66 17.04
CA CYS A 115 11.98 6.96 16.33
C CYS A 115 11.98 8.36 15.68
N ARG A 116 10.82 8.92 15.38
CA ARG A 116 10.70 10.27 14.77
C ARG A 116 10.95 11.42 15.73
N ILE A 117 11.12 11.16 17.01
CA ILE A 117 11.55 12.17 17.98
C ILE A 117 13.06 12.44 17.85
N ASN A 118 13.82 11.49 17.35
CA ASN A 118 15.27 11.62 17.21
C ASN A 118 15.65 12.59 16.10
N LYS A 119 16.50 13.56 16.41
CA LYS A 119 17.05 14.49 15.41
C LYS A 119 17.86 13.74 14.36
N GLY A 120 17.55 14.01 13.10
CA GLY A 120 18.20 13.37 11.96
C GLY A 120 17.47 12.14 11.41
N GLU A 121 16.41 11.68 12.04
CA GLU A 121 15.61 10.52 11.56
C GLU A 121 15.06 10.76 10.15
N LYS A 122 14.28 11.84 9.96
CA LYS A 122 13.65 12.15 8.65
C LYS A 122 14.66 12.46 7.56
N LYS A 123 15.79 13.05 7.92
CA LYS A 123 16.86 13.43 6.99
C LYS A 123 17.82 12.28 6.67
N ASN A 124 17.58 11.10 7.21
CA ASN A 124 18.49 9.97 7.08
C ASN A 124 19.94 10.34 7.44
N SER A 125 20.12 11.01 8.59
CA SER A 125 21.42 11.47 9.06
C SER A 125 22.41 10.31 9.18
N GLU A 126 23.57 10.43 8.57
CA GLU A 126 24.61 9.41 8.64
C GLU A 126 25.08 9.18 10.08
N GLU A 127 25.26 10.26 10.85
CA GLU A 127 25.64 10.16 12.26
C GLU A 127 24.67 9.33 13.06
N LEU A 128 23.35 9.64 12.96
CA LEU A 128 22.30 8.86 13.63
C LEU A 128 22.29 7.43 13.12
N SER A 129 22.35 7.22 11.82
CA SER A 129 22.31 5.88 11.21
C SER A 129 23.45 4.98 11.69
N ARG A 130 24.66 5.52 11.83
CA ARG A 130 25.79 4.78 12.39
C ARG A 130 25.62 4.44 13.86
N LYS A 131 25.08 5.36 14.65
CA LYS A 131 24.73 5.07 16.07
C LYS A 131 23.70 3.95 16.18
N LEU A 132 22.65 3.99 15.35
CA LEU A 132 21.62 2.95 15.33
C LEU A 132 22.20 1.59 14.93
N ALA A 133 23.07 1.56 13.94
CA ALA A 133 23.72 0.31 13.50
C ALA A 133 24.58 -0.34 14.59
N LEU A 134 25.16 0.44 15.50
CA LEU A 134 25.94 -0.08 16.63
C LEU A 134 25.06 -0.77 17.69
N LEU A 135 23.76 -0.52 17.70
CA LEU A 135 22.84 -1.15 18.62
C LEU A 135 22.55 -2.62 18.31
N CYS A 136 22.79 -3.05 17.09
CA CYS A 136 22.37 -4.37 16.63
C CYS A 136 23.41 -5.13 15.85
N ASP A 137 23.24 -6.44 15.80
CA ASP A 137 24.00 -7.36 14.95
C ASP A 137 23.20 -7.68 13.67
N ILE A 138 21.87 -7.69 13.78
CA ILE A 138 20.94 -7.88 12.67
C ILE A 138 19.88 -6.78 12.70
N PHE A 139 19.77 -6.05 11.60
CA PHE A 139 18.67 -5.12 11.33
C PHE A 139 17.60 -5.78 10.49
N VAL A 140 16.34 -5.70 10.92
CA VAL A 140 15.18 -6.24 10.23
C VAL A 140 14.22 -5.11 9.87
N HIS A 141 14.02 -4.88 8.59
CA HIS A 141 12.99 -3.96 8.10
C HIS A 141 11.69 -4.73 7.89
N ASP A 142 10.68 -4.40 8.67
CA ASP A 142 9.36 -5.05 8.61
C ASP A 142 8.19 -4.05 8.55
N ALA A 143 8.41 -2.93 7.86
CA ALA A 143 7.50 -1.80 7.82
C ALA A 143 7.27 -1.31 6.38
N PHE A 144 6.47 -2.04 5.59
CA PHE A 144 6.21 -1.66 4.20
C PHE A 144 5.59 -0.27 4.06
N GLY A 145 4.70 0.14 4.98
CA GLY A 145 4.10 1.47 4.98
C GLY A 145 5.10 2.64 4.98
N THR A 146 6.34 2.40 5.41
CA THR A 146 7.43 3.39 5.40
C THR A 146 8.54 3.09 4.38
N ALA A 147 8.38 2.04 3.58
CA ALA A 147 9.40 1.57 2.64
C ALA A 147 9.75 2.60 1.54
N HIS A 148 8.85 3.55 1.27
CA HIS A 148 9.03 4.64 0.31
C HIS A 148 9.84 5.82 0.87
N ARG A 149 10.27 5.77 2.14
CA ARG A 149 11.00 6.84 2.82
C ARG A 149 12.41 6.41 3.14
N ALA A 150 13.41 7.20 2.73
CA ALA A 150 14.78 7.04 3.15
C ALA A 150 15.00 7.81 4.47
N GLU A 151 14.73 7.15 5.59
CA GLU A 151 14.92 7.67 6.95
C GLU A 151 16.03 6.88 7.66
N ALA A 152 16.53 7.37 8.80
CA ALA A 152 17.62 6.69 9.51
C ALA A 152 17.25 5.28 9.96
N THR A 153 16.03 5.05 10.46
CA THR A 153 15.57 3.73 10.91
C THR A 153 15.05 2.81 9.79
N THR A 154 14.90 3.30 8.56
CA THR A 154 14.42 2.51 7.42
C THR A 154 15.49 2.25 6.38
N TYR A 155 16.35 3.21 6.11
CA TYR A 155 17.41 3.14 5.10
C TYR A 155 18.81 3.21 5.71
N GLY A 156 19.09 4.25 6.50
CA GLY A 156 20.44 4.52 6.99
C GLY A 156 21.01 3.41 7.88
N ILE A 157 20.23 2.90 8.82
CA ILE A 157 20.65 1.77 9.67
C ILE A 157 20.99 0.54 8.82
N ALA A 158 20.26 0.28 7.75
CA ALA A 158 20.51 -0.83 6.84
C ALA A 158 21.83 -0.68 6.08
N GLN A 159 22.29 0.54 5.85
CA GLN A 159 23.59 0.78 5.21
C GLN A 159 24.76 0.32 6.09
N PHE A 160 24.67 0.52 7.41
CA PHE A 160 25.78 0.36 8.34
C PHE A 160 25.67 -0.83 9.29
N ALA A 161 24.50 -1.43 9.46
CA ALA A 161 24.33 -2.62 10.28
C ALA A 161 25.16 -3.80 9.73
N PRO A 162 25.69 -4.69 10.59
CA PRO A 162 26.45 -5.86 10.12
C PRO A 162 25.63 -6.71 9.15
N VAL A 163 24.36 -6.98 9.47
CA VAL A 163 23.41 -7.69 8.62
C VAL A 163 22.12 -6.86 8.51
N ALA A 164 21.60 -6.77 7.28
CA ALA A 164 20.32 -6.11 7.01
C ALA A 164 19.42 -7.04 6.19
N CYS A 165 18.17 -7.21 6.63
CA CYS A 165 17.24 -8.14 6.01
C CYS A 165 15.79 -7.64 6.06
N ALA A 166 14.93 -8.29 5.28
CA ALA A 166 13.49 -8.06 5.31
C ALA A 166 12.82 -8.98 6.33
N GLY A 167 11.94 -8.42 7.16
CA GLY A 167 11.02 -9.18 7.97
C GLY A 167 9.89 -9.80 7.11
N PRO A 168 9.04 -10.65 7.71
CA PRO A 168 8.03 -11.39 6.95
C PRO A 168 7.02 -10.49 6.23
N LEU A 169 6.59 -9.37 6.83
CA LEU A 169 5.65 -8.44 6.17
C LEU A 169 6.28 -7.77 4.95
N LEU A 170 7.48 -7.24 5.10
CA LEU A 170 8.18 -6.58 3.99
C LEU A 170 8.53 -7.58 2.88
N ALA A 171 8.99 -8.78 3.25
CA ALA A 171 9.29 -9.83 2.29
C ALA A 171 8.06 -10.25 1.47
N ALA A 172 6.90 -10.40 2.11
CA ALA A 172 5.65 -10.73 1.43
C ALA A 172 5.23 -9.64 0.44
N GLU A 173 5.36 -8.36 0.83
CA GLU A 173 5.09 -7.22 -0.08
C GLU A 173 6.06 -7.23 -1.28
N MET A 174 7.35 -7.42 -1.04
CA MET A 174 8.36 -7.49 -2.11
C MET A 174 8.09 -8.63 -3.08
N ASP A 175 7.71 -9.81 -2.57
CA ASP A 175 7.37 -10.98 -3.39
C ASP A 175 6.12 -10.74 -4.22
N ALA A 176 5.06 -10.20 -3.60
CA ALA A 176 3.80 -9.92 -4.28
C ALA A 176 3.97 -8.88 -5.40
N ILE A 177 4.69 -7.80 -5.12
CA ILE A 177 5.01 -6.76 -6.10
C ILE A 177 5.85 -7.31 -7.25
N SER A 178 6.87 -8.11 -6.93
CA SER A 178 7.73 -8.74 -7.95
C SER A 178 6.92 -9.67 -8.86
N LYS A 179 6.05 -10.49 -8.28
CA LYS A 179 5.17 -11.39 -9.01
C LYS A 179 4.19 -10.66 -9.91
N ALA A 180 3.65 -9.53 -9.45
CA ALA A 180 2.66 -8.76 -10.20
C ALA A 180 3.27 -7.89 -11.31
N LEU A 181 4.46 -7.32 -11.11
CA LEU A 181 4.99 -6.27 -11.99
C LEU A 181 6.32 -6.61 -12.68
N SER A 182 7.19 -7.42 -12.04
CA SER A 182 8.50 -7.76 -12.64
C SER A 182 8.43 -8.97 -13.57
N ALA A 183 7.60 -9.94 -13.23
CA ALA A 183 7.43 -11.18 -14.01
C ALA A 183 5.95 -11.62 -14.00
N PRO A 184 5.02 -10.77 -14.50
CA PRO A 184 3.61 -11.08 -14.46
C PRO A 184 3.24 -12.20 -15.42
N LYS A 185 2.32 -13.07 -15.00
CA LYS A 185 1.60 -13.95 -15.92
C LYS A 185 0.62 -13.08 -16.71
N ARG A 186 0.70 -13.15 -18.03
CA ARG A 186 -0.16 -12.35 -18.91
C ARG A 186 -1.48 -13.07 -19.25
N PRO A 187 -2.55 -12.34 -19.58
CA PRO A 187 -2.63 -10.87 -19.63
C PRO A 187 -2.47 -10.21 -18.26
N LEU A 188 -1.75 -9.09 -18.22
CA LEU A 188 -1.64 -8.22 -17.07
C LEU A 188 -2.70 -7.12 -17.17
N VAL A 189 -3.66 -7.13 -16.27
CA VAL A 189 -4.75 -6.16 -16.20
C VAL A 189 -4.57 -5.28 -14.98
N ALA A 190 -4.54 -3.97 -15.17
CA ALA A 190 -4.53 -3.01 -14.07
C ALA A 190 -5.85 -2.24 -14.02
N ILE A 191 -6.32 -1.97 -12.80
CA ILE A 191 -7.45 -1.09 -12.52
C ILE A 191 -6.89 0.11 -11.77
N VAL A 192 -7.02 1.29 -12.35
CA VAL A 192 -6.66 2.58 -11.75
C VAL A 192 -7.88 3.47 -11.74
N ALA A 193 -8.44 3.67 -10.58
CA ALA A 193 -9.66 4.45 -10.42
C ALA A 193 -9.48 5.53 -9.34
N GLY A 194 -10.25 6.59 -9.45
CA GLY A 194 -10.20 7.71 -8.54
C GLY A 194 -10.88 8.94 -9.11
N SER A 195 -10.89 10.04 -8.36
CA SER A 195 -11.58 11.26 -8.74
C SER A 195 -10.83 12.10 -9.79
N LYS A 196 -9.50 12.05 -9.79
CA LYS A 196 -8.66 12.97 -10.59
C LYS A 196 -7.51 12.28 -11.29
N VAL A 197 -7.37 12.52 -12.58
CA VAL A 197 -6.20 12.11 -13.39
C VAL A 197 -4.90 12.71 -12.82
N SER A 198 -4.92 13.99 -12.43
CA SER A 198 -3.75 14.71 -11.93
C SER A 198 -3.09 14.00 -10.74
N THR A 199 -3.85 13.35 -9.89
CA THR A 199 -3.32 12.62 -8.72
C THR A 199 -2.73 11.24 -9.06
N LYS A 200 -3.05 10.69 -10.23
CA LYS A 200 -2.64 9.34 -10.64
C LYS A 200 -1.99 9.31 -12.04
N LEU A 201 -1.68 10.46 -12.60
CA LEU A 201 -1.13 10.54 -13.97
C LEU A 201 0.15 9.72 -14.12
N THR A 202 1.07 9.82 -13.16
CA THR A 202 2.33 9.06 -13.18
C THR A 202 2.09 7.54 -13.12
N ILE A 203 1.09 7.11 -12.33
CA ILE A 203 0.68 5.69 -12.26
C ILE A 203 0.13 5.25 -13.62
N LEU A 204 -0.77 6.02 -14.21
CA LEU A 204 -1.37 5.72 -15.51
C LEU A 204 -0.30 5.61 -16.60
N GLN A 205 0.64 6.55 -16.65
CA GLN A 205 1.75 6.54 -17.61
C GLN A 205 2.69 5.36 -17.39
N SER A 206 3.06 5.06 -16.14
CA SER A 206 3.93 3.93 -15.82
C SER A 206 3.29 2.59 -16.18
N LEU A 207 2.02 2.40 -15.88
CA LEU A 207 1.31 1.17 -16.18
C LEU A 207 1.00 1.03 -17.68
N ALA A 208 0.78 2.14 -18.39
CA ALA A 208 0.55 2.12 -19.85
C ALA A 208 1.67 1.43 -20.64
N ASP A 209 2.89 1.44 -20.11
CA ASP A 209 4.04 0.77 -20.75
C ASP A 209 4.15 -0.72 -20.40
N LYS A 210 3.35 -1.23 -19.47
CA LYS A 210 3.52 -2.57 -18.89
C LYS A 210 2.32 -3.48 -19.05
N VAL A 211 1.10 -2.92 -18.96
CA VAL A 211 -0.13 -3.72 -18.88
C VAL A 211 -0.74 -4.00 -20.25
N ASP A 212 -1.49 -5.09 -20.34
CA ASP A 212 -2.20 -5.46 -21.56
C ASP A 212 -3.58 -4.78 -21.62
N GLN A 213 -4.16 -4.49 -20.47
CA GLN A 213 -5.40 -3.75 -20.34
C GLN A 213 -5.30 -2.81 -19.13
N LEU A 214 -5.71 -1.56 -19.32
CA LEU A 214 -5.76 -0.53 -18.28
C LEU A 214 -7.22 -0.09 -18.10
N ILE A 215 -7.86 -0.64 -17.08
CA ILE A 215 -9.22 -0.26 -16.69
C ILE A 215 -9.14 1.01 -15.86
N VAL A 216 -9.89 2.02 -16.27
CA VAL A 216 -10.01 3.29 -15.56
C VAL A 216 -11.41 3.43 -14.94
N GLY A 217 -11.51 4.11 -13.80
CA GLY A 217 -12.79 4.27 -13.09
C GLY A 217 -12.92 5.62 -12.41
N GLY A 218 -14.16 5.97 -12.05
CA GLY A 218 -14.48 7.23 -11.38
C GLY A 218 -14.27 8.46 -12.27
N GLY A 219 -13.84 9.57 -11.69
CA GLY A 219 -13.53 10.81 -12.43
C GLY A 219 -12.42 10.63 -13.45
N ILE A 220 -11.49 9.70 -13.21
CA ILE A 220 -10.47 9.31 -14.19
C ILE A 220 -11.13 8.77 -15.46
N ALA A 221 -12.07 7.83 -15.32
CA ALA A 221 -12.81 7.28 -16.45
C ALA A 221 -13.59 8.36 -17.21
N ASN A 222 -14.20 9.31 -16.50
CA ASN A 222 -14.92 10.43 -17.15
C ASN A 222 -13.99 11.28 -17.99
N THR A 223 -12.78 11.56 -17.52
CA THR A 223 -11.77 12.29 -18.29
C THR A 223 -11.34 11.49 -19.53
N PHE A 224 -11.15 10.19 -19.41
CA PHE A 224 -10.85 9.29 -20.56
C PHE A 224 -12.00 9.19 -21.55
N MET A 225 -13.24 9.15 -21.05
CA MET A 225 -14.44 9.18 -21.92
C MET A 225 -14.52 10.48 -22.71
N LEU A 226 -14.29 11.61 -22.05
CA LEU A 226 -14.24 12.93 -22.71
C LEU A 226 -13.12 12.98 -23.76
N ALA A 227 -11.94 12.44 -23.44
CA ALA A 227 -10.82 12.31 -24.37
C ALA A 227 -11.15 11.44 -25.58
N ALA A 228 -12.02 10.44 -25.42
CA ALA A 228 -12.54 9.59 -26.50
C ALA A 228 -13.70 10.23 -27.29
N GLY A 229 -14.10 11.45 -26.97
CA GLY A 229 -15.16 12.18 -27.68
C GLY A 229 -16.58 11.86 -27.17
N LEU A 230 -16.73 11.25 -26.01
CA LEU A 230 -18.02 10.93 -25.41
C LEU A 230 -18.54 12.10 -24.53
N PRO A 231 -19.88 12.30 -24.46
CA PRO A 231 -20.46 13.28 -23.55
C PRO A 231 -20.37 12.79 -22.11
N ILE A 232 -20.10 13.69 -21.18
CA ILE A 232 -20.01 13.37 -19.74
C ILE A 232 -20.92 14.23 -18.88
N GLY A 233 -21.67 15.16 -19.45
CA GLY A 233 -22.56 16.06 -18.73
C GLY A 233 -21.81 16.89 -17.68
N LYS A 234 -22.33 16.91 -16.45
CA LYS A 234 -21.72 17.58 -15.30
C LYS A 234 -20.79 16.71 -14.50
N SER A 235 -20.37 15.57 -15.04
CA SER A 235 -19.51 14.61 -14.35
C SER A 235 -18.17 15.23 -13.96
N LEU A 236 -17.63 14.75 -12.84
CA LEU A 236 -16.29 15.11 -12.40
C LEU A 236 -15.27 14.68 -13.45
N ALA A 237 -14.51 15.64 -13.98
CA ALA A 237 -13.45 15.40 -14.96
C ALA A 237 -12.44 16.54 -14.94
N GLU A 238 -11.27 16.30 -15.51
CA GLU A 238 -10.21 17.29 -15.67
C GLU A 238 -9.96 17.55 -17.16
N ALA A 239 -10.70 18.51 -17.74
CA ALA A 239 -10.65 18.82 -19.18
C ALA A 239 -9.27 19.32 -19.63
N ASP A 240 -8.49 19.93 -18.77
CA ASP A 240 -7.12 20.37 -19.04
C ASP A 240 -6.10 19.22 -19.13
N LEU A 241 -6.48 18.00 -18.76
CA LEU A 241 -5.66 16.78 -18.90
C LEU A 241 -6.11 15.83 -20.03
N LEU A 242 -6.94 16.32 -20.95
CA LEU A 242 -7.40 15.48 -22.07
C LEU A 242 -6.26 14.99 -22.96
N GLU A 243 -5.26 15.82 -23.22
CA GLU A 243 -4.12 15.43 -24.07
C GLU A 243 -3.28 14.32 -23.39
N GLN A 244 -3.14 14.36 -22.08
CA GLN A 244 -2.47 13.31 -21.32
C GLN A 244 -3.27 12.01 -21.36
N ALA A 245 -4.59 12.05 -21.24
CA ALA A 245 -5.46 10.89 -21.37
C ALA A 245 -5.39 10.27 -22.78
N LYS A 246 -5.43 11.10 -23.81
CA LYS A 246 -5.24 10.66 -25.20
C LYS A 246 -3.88 10.01 -25.43
N ALA A 247 -2.82 10.56 -24.82
CA ALA A 247 -1.48 10.01 -24.91
C ALA A 247 -1.38 8.61 -24.28
N VAL A 248 -2.03 8.38 -23.15
CA VAL A 248 -2.11 7.05 -22.50
C VAL A 248 -2.84 6.06 -23.42
N ILE A 249 -3.99 6.43 -23.97
CA ILE A 249 -4.76 5.58 -24.91
C ILE A 249 -3.90 5.23 -26.11
N ALA A 250 -3.23 6.21 -26.72
CA ALA A 250 -2.38 6.01 -27.90
C ALA A 250 -1.18 5.11 -27.60
N ALA A 251 -0.50 5.30 -26.46
CA ALA A 251 0.62 4.47 -26.04
C ALA A 251 0.21 3.01 -25.83
N MET A 252 -0.93 2.77 -25.24
CA MET A 252 -1.49 1.43 -25.05
C MET A 252 -1.79 0.77 -26.41
N LYS A 253 -2.51 1.49 -27.28
CA LYS A 253 -2.87 0.99 -28.61
C LYS A 253 -1.65 0.67 -29.47
N ALA A 254 -0.61 1.49 -29.41
CA ALA A 254 0.65 1.28 -30.16
C ALA A 254 1.35 -0.04 -29.78
N ARG A 255 1.12 -0.56 -28.59
CA ARG A 255 1.66 -1.85 -28.12
C ARG A 255 0.69 -3.03 -28.32
N GLY A 256 -0.46 -2.83 -28.94
CA GLY A 256 -1.50 -3.86 -29.04
C GLY A 256 -2.27 -4.08 -27.72
N ALA A 257 -2.15 -3.17 -26.78
CA ALA A 257 -2.88 -3.13 -25.52
C ALA A 257 -4.09 -2.19 -25.61
N GLU A 258 -4.95 -2.16 -24.61
CA GLU A 258 -6.15 -1.31 -24.65
C GLU A 258 -6.47 -0.63 -23.31
N VAL A 259 -7.12 0.52 -23.42
CA VAL A 259 -7.88 1.15 -22.34
C VAL A 259 -9.36 0.93 -22.65
N PRO A 260 -10.04 -0.03 -21.99
CA PRO A 260 -11.47 -0.27 -22.24
C PRO A 260 -12.30 0.95 -21.81
N ILE A 261 -12.91 1.62 -22.77
CA ILE A 261 -13.78 2.77 -22.49
C ILE A 261 -15.20 2.26 -22.20
N PRO A 262 -15.88 2.76 -21.14
CA PRO A 262 -17.25 2.37 -20.84
C PRO A 262 -18.20 2.55 -22.03
N THR A 263 -19.04 1.57 -22.31
CA THR A 263 -20.09 1.61 -23.34
C THR A 263 -21.43 2.03 -22.76
N ASP A 264 -21.64 1.78 -21.47
CA ASP A 264 -22.78 2.21 -20.71
C ASP A 264 -22.36 2.70 -19.33
N VAL A 265 -23.17 3.52 -18.72
CA VAL A 265 -22.92 4.19 -17.43
C VAL A 265 -24.21 4.24 -16.60
N VAL A 266 -24.02 4.46 -15.29
CA VAL A 266 -25.14 4.78 -14.38
C VAL A 266 -25.01 6.24 -13.99
N VAL A 267 -26.07 7.02 -14.28
CA VAL A 267 -26.09 8.45 -14.06
C VAL A 267 -27.16 8.86 -13.05
N ALA A 268 -26.97 10.03 -12.46
CA ALA A 268 -27.96 10.70 -11.63
C ALA A 268 -27.90 12.21 -11.90
N LYS A 269 -28.95 12.93 -11.50
CA LYS A 269 -29.01 14.40 -11.65
C LYS A 269 -28.37 15.15 -10.49
N ARG A 270 -28.07 14.44 -9.40
CA ARG A 270 -27.41 14.98 -8.19
C ARG A 270 -26.55 13.91 -7.54
N PHE A 271 -25.53 14.37 -6.80
CA PHE A 271 -24.65 13.49 -6.03
C PHE A 271 -25.26 13.25 -4.63
N ALA A 272 -26.03 12.18 -4.50
CA ALA A 272 -26.67 11.79 -3.24
C ALA A 272 -27.00 10.29 -3.25
N ALA A 273 -27.01 9.70 -2.06
CA ALA A 273 -27.31 8.25 -1.90
C ALA A 273 -28.72 7.87 -2.36
N ASP A 274 -29.67 8.78 -2.26
CA ASP A 274 -31.09 8.63 -2.64
C ASP A 274 -31.41 9.17 -4.04
N ALA A 275 -30.41 9.62 -4.80
CA ALA A 275 -30.62 10.09 -6.15
C ALA A 275 -31.09 8.95 -7.07
N PRO A 276 -32.15 9.14 -7.88
CA PRO A 276 -32.59 8.14 -8.86
C PRO A 276 -31.44 7.81 -9.83
N ALA A 277 -31.12 6.52 -9.94
CA ALA A 277 -30.10 6.00 -10.83
C ALA A 277 -30.72 5.61 -12.17
N THR A 278 -30.07 5.99 -13.27
CA THR A 278 -30.49 5.66 -14.63
C THR A 278 -29.35 5.05 -15.40
N VAL A 279 -29.54 3.89 -16.00
CA VAL A 279 -28.59 3.28 -16.92
C VAL A 279 -28.74 3.93 -18.29
N LYS A 280 -27.63 4.44 -18.85
CA LYS A 280 -27.60 5.03 -20.20
C LYS A 280 -26.43 4.47 -20.99
N LYS A 281 -26.57 4.47 -22.33
CA LYS A 281 -25.41 4.32 -23.20
C LYS A 281 -24.46 5.50 -22.96
N ALA A 282 -23.17 5.25 -23.05
CA ALA A 282 -22.17 6.30 -22.85
C ALA A 282 -22.34 7.48 -23.83
N SER A 283 -22.84 7.22 -25.02
CA SER A 283 -23.13 8.24 -26.05
C SER A 283 -24.41 9.07 -25.79
N GLU A 284 -25.24 8.66 -24.82
CA GLU A 284 -26.56 9.26 -24.54
C GLU A 284 -26.57 10.05 -23.21
N VAL A 285 -25.42 10.32 -22.63
CA VAL A 285 -25.29 11.12 -21.42
C VAL A 285 -25.73 12.56 -21.71
N GLU A 286 -26.65 13.08 -20.92
CA GLU A 286 -27.18 14.45 -21.06
C GLU A 286 -26.32 15.48 -20.33
N ASP A 287 -26.51 16.76 -20.66
CA ASP A 287 -25.70 17.87 -20.13
C ASP A 287 -25.80 18.02 -18.60
N ASP A 288 -26.90 17.60 -17.99
CA ASP A 288 -27.15 17.69 -16.55
C ASP A 288 -26.94 16.34 -15.83
N ASP A 289 -26.44 15.32 -16.50
CA ASP A 289 -26.13 14.04 -15.91
C ASP A 289 -24.79 14.08 -15.16
N LEU A 290 -24.73 13.33 -14.06
CA LEU A 290 -23.52 12.96 -13.33
C LEU A 290 -23.30 11.47 -13.52
N ILE A 291 -22.18 11.07 -14.09
CA ILE A 291 -21.76 9.66 -14.17
C ILE A 291 -21.24 9.24 -12.81
N LEU A 292 -21.92 8.31 -12.15
CA LEU A 292 -21.59 7.85 -10.79
C LEU A 292 -21.16 6.38 -10.73
N ASP A 293 -21.34 5.62 -11.82
CA ASP A 293 -20.88 4.22 -11.93
C ASP A 293 -20.79 3.82 -13.42
N ILE A 294 -20.08 2.73 -13.69
CA ILE A 294 -20.16 2.03 -14.98
C ILE A 294 -21.47 1.26 -15.06
N GLY A 295 -21.98 1.08 -16.28
CA GLY A 295 -23.22 0.34 -16.50
C GLY A 295 -23.02 -1.18 -16.49
N PRO A 296 -24.14 -1.95 -16.54
CA PRO A 296 -24.08 -3.40 -16.48
C PRO A 296 -23.39 -4.06 -17.67
N GLU A 297 -23.49 -3.52 -18.86
CA GLU A 297 -22.80 -4.03 -20.06
C GLU A 297 -21.29 -3.86 -19.92
N THR A 298 -20.83 -2.70 -19.51
CA THR A 298 -19.41 -2.42 -19.25
C THR A 298 -18.88 -3.32 -18.13
N THR A 299 -19.64 -3.46 -17.04
CA THR A 299 -19.28 -4.33 -15.93
C THR A 299 -19.09 -5.78 -16.38
N ALA A 300 -20.01 -6.31 -17.17
CA ALA A 300 -19.91 -7.68 -17.68
C ALA A 300 -18.68 -7.88 -18.60
N ARG A 301 -18.38 -6.92 -19.47
CA ARG A 301 -17.19 -6.95 -20.33
C ARG A 301 -15.90 -6.92 -19.52
N LEU A 302 -15.80 -6.00 -18.55
CA LEU A 302 -14.61 -5.89 -17.71
C LEU A 302 -14.45 -7.13 -16.80
N ALA A 303 -15.55 -7.67 -16.28
CA ALA A 303 -15.52 -8.92 -15.53
C ALA A 303 -14.98 -10.09 -16.34
N ALA A 304 -15.37 -10.21 -17.61
CA ALA A 304 -14.86 -11.23 -18.52
C ALA A 304 -13.34 -11.06 -18.76
N GLN A 305 -12.85 -9.84 -18.92
CA GLN A 305 -11.42 -9.55 -19.05
C GLN A 305 -10.64 -9.93 -17.79
N LEU A 306 -11.18 -9.63 -16.60
CA LEU A 306 -10.57 -10.00 -15.32
C LEU A 306 -10.56 -11.53 -15.11
N MET A 307 -11.61 -12.23 -15.51
CA MET A 307 -11.66 -13.69 -15.46
C MET A 307 -10.62 -14.35 -16.38
N ALA A 308 -10.29 -13.73 -17.50
CA ALA A 308 -9.28 -14.20 -18.46
C ALA A 308 -7.85 -13.73 -18.14
N ALA A 309 -7.67 -12.87 -17.15
CA ALA A 309 -6.37 -12.32 -16.79
C ALA A 309 -5.42 -13.38 -16.19
N GLY A 310 -4.12 -13.16 -16.35
CA GLY A 310 -3.09 -13.91 -15.65
C GLY A 310 -2.66 -13.21 -14.35
N THR A 311 -2.65 -11.89 -14.36
CA THR A 311 -2.30 -11.04 -13.21
C THR A 311 -3.21 -9.80 -13.19
N ILE A 312 -3.66 -9.42 -12.00
CA ILE A 312 -4.50 -8.25 -11.79
C ILE A 312 -3.86 -7.34 -10.75
N VAL A 313 -3.75 -6.04 -11.08
CA VAL A 313 -3.37 -4.97 -10.15
C VAL A 313 -4.59 -4.08 -9.93
N TRP A 314 -5.06 -3.98 -8.69
CA TRP A 314 -6.30 -3.26 -8.37
C TRP A 314 -6.04 -2.07 -7.44
N ASN A 315 -6.31 -0.87 -7.95
CA ASN A 315 -6.25 0.38 -7.21
C ASN A 315 -7.46 1.27 -7.52
N GLY A 316 -8.41 1.25 -6.63
CA GLY A 316 -9.59 2.12 -6.62
C GLY A 316 -10.88 1.50 -7.12
N PRO A 317 -12.03 1.97 -6.57
CA PRO A 317 -13.36 1.59 -7.02
C PRO A 317 -13.73 2.30 -8.33
N VAL A 318 -14.57 1.67 -9.15
CA VAL A 318 -14.95 2.20 -10.49
C VAL A 318 -16.20 3.07 -10.47
N GLY A 319 -16.83 3.25 -9.32
CA GLY A 319 -18.00 4.09 -9.11
C GLY A 319 -18.10 4.59 -7.67
N VAL A 320 -19.16 5.30 -7.36
CA VAL A 320 -19.45 5.79 -6.00
C VAL A 320 -20.06 4.66 -5.19
N PHE A 321 -19.23 3.67 -4.88
CA PHE A 321 -19.66 2.40 -4.26
C PHE A 321 -20.20 2.55 -2.83
N GLU A 322 -19.95 3.69 -2.20
CA GLU A 322 -20.52 4.05 -0.89
C GLU A 322 -22.05 4.20 -0.96
N PHE A 323 -22.58 4.52 -2.14
CA PHE A 323 -24.02 4.59 -2.42
C PHE A 323 -24.49 3.32 -3.13
N ASP A 324 -25.38 2.56 -2.53
CA ASP A 324 -25.80 1.26 -3.06
C ASP A 324 -26.33 1.32 -4.51
N ALA A 325 -27.00 2.41 -4.89
CA ALA A 325 -27.48 2.61 -6.25
C ALA A 325 -26.35 2.73 -7.31
N PHE A 326 -25.13 3.06 -6.88
CA PHE A 326 -23.96 3.28 -7.72
C PHE A 326 -22.79 2.34 -7.36
N ALA A 327 -23.08 1.21 -6.71
CA ALA A 327 -22.10 0.24 -6.25
C ALA A 327 -21.98 -1.00 -7.14
N GLN A 328 -22.88 -1.20 -8.09
CA GLN A 328 -22.97 -2.43 -8.90
C GLN A 328 -21.72 -2.69 -9.75
N GLY A 329 -21.13 -1.64 -10.32
CA GLY A 329 -19.90 -1.75 -11.11
C GLY A 329 -18.73 -2.21 -10.26
N THR A 330 -18.49 -1.58 -9.11
CA THR A 330 -17.43 -1.98 -8.18
C THR A 330 -17.65 -3.38 -7.64
N GLU A 331 -18.87 -3.76 -7.30
CA GLU A 331 -19.20 -5.11 -6.84
C GLU A 331 -18.91 -6.15 -7.94
N GLY A 332 -19.33 -5.88 -9.17
CA GLY A 332 -19.09 -6.78 -10.31
C GLY A 332 -17.59 -7.01 -10.56
N ILE A 333 -16.79 -5.94 -10.51
CA ILE A 333 -15.34 -5.99 -10.60
C ILE A 333 -14.73 -6.80 -9.43
N ALA A 334 -15.13 -6.49 -8.21
CA ALA A 334 -14.63 -7.16 -7.01
C ALA A 334 -14.90 -8.67 -7.05
N ARG A 335 -16.09 -9.07 -7.41
CA ARG A 335 -16.48 -10.50 -7.50
C ARG A 335 -15.78 -11.21 -8.65
N ALA A 336 -15.53 -10.53 -9.78
CA ALA A 336 -14.75 -11.09 -10.87
C ALA A 336 -13.30 -11.33 -10.46
N ILE A 337 -12.68 -10.39 -9.74
CA ILE A 337 -11.33 -10.55 -9.19
C ILE A 337 -11.29 -11.74 -8.23
N ALA A 338 -12.26 -11.83 -7.32
CA ALA A 338 -12.36 -12.93 -6.35
C ALA A 338 -12.49 -14.31 -7.00
N LYS A 339 -13.21 -14.41 -8.13
CA LYS A 339 -13.42 -15.66 -8.87
C LYS A 339 -12.32 -15.96 -9.89
N SER A 340 -11.55 -14.97 -10.31
CA SER A 340 -10.48 -15.15 -11.30
C SER A 340 -9.38 -16.07 -10.78
N SER A 341 -8.82 -16.89 -11.66
CA SER A 341 -7.61 -17.67 -11.38
C SER A 341 -6.32 -16.84 -11.43
N ALA A 342 -6.42 -15.56 -11.82
CA ALA A 342 -5.29 -14.65 -11.86
C ALA A 342 -4.69 -14.42 -10.46
N PHE A 343 -3.39 -14.19 -10.41
CA PHE A 343 -2.79 -13.58 -9.22
C PHE A 343 -3.23 -12.12 -9.14
N SER A 344 -3.88 -11.74 -8.05
CA SER A 344 -4.35 -10.37 -7.83
C SER A 344 -3.60 -9.72 -6.67
N ILE A 345 -3.20 -8.46 -6.88
CA ILE A 345 -2.68 -7.58 -5.84
C ILE A 345 -3.55 -6.33 -5.78
N ALA A 346 -3.97 -5.97 -4.58
CA ALA A 346 -4.82 -4.80 -4.34
C ALA A 346 -4.17 -3.88 -3.31
N GLY A 347 -4.36 -2.58 -3.47
CA GLY A 347 -3.87 -1.58 -2.52
C GLY A 347 -4.59 -0.25 -2.66
N GLY A 348 -4.45 0.57 -1.60
CA GLY A 348 -5.15 1.84 -1.47
C GLY A 348 -6.38 1.74 -0.57
N GLY A 349 -6.65 2.80 0.21
CA GLY A 349 -7.68 2.79 1.23
C GLY A 349 -9.07 2.47 0.70
N ASP A 350 -9.48 3.08 -0.40
CA ASP A 350 -10.78 2.86 -1.02
C ASP A 350 -10.92 1.43 -1.58
N THR A 351 -9.81 0.86 -2.08
CA THR A 351 -9.78 -0.54 -2.55
C THR A 351 -10.00 -1.49 -1.38
N LEU A 352 -9.33 -1.27 -0.26
CA LEU A 352 -9.49 -2.08 0.95
C LEU A 352 -10.91 -1.97 1.50
N ALA A 353 -11.52 -0.77 1.45
CA ALA A 353 -12.91 -0.56 1.85
C ALA A 353 -13.88 -1.37 0.96
N ALA A 354 -13.66 -1.41 -0.35
CA ALA A 354 -14.46 -2.22 -1.27
C ALA A 354 -14.28 -3.73 -1.00
N ILE A 355 -13.06 -4.18 -0.77
CA ILE A 355 -12.76 -5.58 -0.42
C ILE A 355 -13.52 -5.99 0.84
N ALA A 356 -13.50 -5.14 1.88
CA ALA A 356 -14.21 -5.38 3.13
C ALA A 356 -15.74 -5.38 2.93
N LYS A 357 -16.25 -4.41 2.16
CA LYS A 357 -17.70 -4.30 1.87
C LYS A 357 -18.24 -5.58 1.23
N TYR A 358 -17.49 -6.17 0.31
CA TYR A 358 -17.93 -7.36 -0.42
C TYR A 358 -17.42 -8.69 0.17
N GLY A 359 -16.67 -8.65 1.28
CA GLY A 359 -16.24 -9.83 2.02
C GLY A 359 -15.31 -10.76 1.23
N ILE A 360 -14.44 -10.20 0.41
CA ILE A 360 -13.54 -10.96 -0.49
C ILE A 360 -12.06 -10.96 -0.08
N GLU A 361 -11.75 -10.64 1.18
CA GLU A 361 -10.37 -10.54 1.67
C GLU A 361 -9.56 -11.82 1.43
N LYS A 362 -10.21 -12.96 1.54
CA LYS A 362 -9.55 -14.27 1.36
C LYS A 362 -9.36 -14.67 -0.10
N ASP A 363 -10.07 -14.01 -1.00
CA ASP A 363 -10.11 -14.34 -2.43
C ASP A 363 -9.17 -13.44 -3.26
N VAL A 364 -8.65 -12.37 -2.67
CA VAL A 364 -7.61 -11.53 -3.29
C VAL A 364 -6.24 -12.14 -3.01
N GLY A 365 -5.41 -12.28 -4.04
CA GLY A 365 -4.13 -12.95 -3.92
C GLY A 365 -3.16 -12.27 -2.94
N TYR A 366 -3.12 -10.96 -2.93
CA TYR A 366 -2.39 -10.17 -1.94
C TYR A 366 -3.02 -8.80 -1.74
N ILE A 367 -3.21 -8.41 -0.49
CA ILE A 367 -3.70 -7.07 -0.11
C ILE A 367 -2.54 -6.29 0.49
N SER A 368 -2.10 -5.23 -0.20
CA SER A 368 -1.00 -4.39 0.28
C SER A 368 -1.38 -3.61 1.53
N THR A 369 -0.49 -3.61 2.51
CA THR A 369 -0.66 -2.90 3.78
C THR A 369 -0.15 -1.46 3.74
N GLY A 370 0.59 -1.09 2.68
CA GLY A 370 1.27 0.20 2.56
C GLY A 370 0.71 1.08 1.46
N GLY A 371 -0.43 1.77 1.69
CA GLY A 371 -1.09 2.57 0.67
C GLY A 371 -0.16 3.49 -0.12
N GLY A 372 0.59 4.38 0.56
CA GLY A 372 1.52 5.31 -0.10
C GLY A 372 2.68 4.62 -0.80
N ALA A 373 3.31 3.63 -0.15
CA ALA A 373 4.39 2.86 -0.74
C ALA A 373 3.92 2.04 -1.95
N PHE A 374 2.73 1.45 -1.88
CA PHE A 374 2.14 0.74 -3.00
C PHE A 374 1.90 1.64 -4.21
N LEU A 375 1.37 2.84 -4.00
CA LEU A 375 1.18 3.82 -5.08
C LEU A 375 2.51 4.22 -5.74
N GLU A 376 3.56 4.44 -4.95
CA GLU A 376 4.88 4.76 -5.51
C GLU A 376 5.48 3.62 -6.34
N VAL A 377 5.22 2.38 -5.96
CA VAL A 377 5.58 1.21 -6.80
C VAL A 377 4.83 1.24 -8.13
N LEU A 378 3.54 1.54 -8.11
CA LEU A 378 2.73 1.66 -9.33
C LEU A 378 3.19 2.83 -10.23
N GLU A 379 3.77 3.88 -9.63
CA GLU A 379 4.42 4.98 -10.35
C GLU A 379 5.74 4.57 -11.04
N GLY A 380 6.20 3.34 -10.82
CA GLY A 380 7.46 2.84 -11.38
C GLY A 380 8.70 3.20 -10.56
N LYS A 381 8.53 3.73 -9.36
CA LYS A 381 9.64 4.09 -8.47
C LYS A 381 10.22 2.84 -7.79
N THR A 382 11.53 2.81 -7.63
CA THR A 382 12.18 1.87 -6.73
C THR A 382 12.11 2.41 -5.30
N LEU A 383 11.51 1.64 -4.39
CA LEU A 383 11.39 2.07 -3.00
C LEU A 383 12.75 2.03 -2.31
N PRO A 384 13.11 3.05 -1.51
CA PRO A 384 14.39 3.11 -0.79
C PRO A 384 14.69 1.86 0.04
N ALA A 385 13.69 1.32 0.74
CA ALA A 385 13.87 0.10 1.53
C ALA A 385 14.23 -1.11 0.65
N PHE A 386 13.60 -1.25 -0.51
CA PHE A 386 13.92 -2.33 -1.44
C PHE A 386 15.32 -2.16 -2.01
N GLU A 387 15.66 -0.94 -2.41
CA GLU A 387 16.98 -0.60 -2.94
C GLU A 387 18.11 -0.98 -1.98
N ILE A 388 18.00 -0.53 -0.72
CA ILE A 388 19.07 -0.80 0.25
C ILE A 388 19.19 -2.27 0.60
N LEU A 389 18.07 -2.99 0.75
CA LEU A 389 18.11 -4.43 1.05
C LEU A 389 18.67 -5.25 -0.12
N GLN A 390 18.38 -4.85 -1.37
CA GLN A 390 18.97 -5.49 -2.55
C GLN A 390 20.48 -5.21 -2.65
N LYS A 391 20.92 -3.98 -2.40
CA LYS A 391 22.34 -3.63 -2.34
C LYS A 391 23.10 -4.45 -1.28
N ARG A 392 22.50 -4.62 -0.11
CA ARG A 392 23.08 -5.38 0.99
C ARG A 392 23.12 -6.90 0.72
N ALA A 393 22.24 -7.42 -0.11
CA ALA A 393 22.23 -8.82 -0.53
C ALA A 393 23.23 -9.11 -1.66
N ALA A 394 23.65 -8.10 -2.39
CA ALA A 394 24.59 -8.25 -3.50
C ALA A 394 26.07 -8.18 -3.07
N GLY A 395 26.38 -7.83 -1.83
CA GLY A 395 27.70 -7.68 -1.28
C GLY A 395 27.86 -6.55 -0.33
#